data_93d13dc6e80efe41ec2d0cd8a41dd4c6
#
_entry.id   93d13dc6e80efe41ec2d0cd8a41dd4c6
#
_cell.length_a   1.000
_cell.length_b   1.000
_cell.length_c   1.000
_cell.angle_alpha   90.00
_cell.angle_beta   90.00
_cell.angle_gamma   90.00
#
_symmetry.space_group_name_H-M   'P 1'
#
loop_
_entity.id
_entity.type
_entity.pdbx_description
1 polymer ?
#
loop_
_entity_poly.entity_id
_entity_poly.type
_entity_poly.pdbx_seq_one_letter_code
_entity_poly.pdbx_strand_id
1 'polypeptide(L)'
;KPTFRLCPSAGHNLPPNLGVKDMAVIGPLARSADDLAIALQLIAQPNEMDERGIRIALAKPKADVKKLKIAVLTSAATAETDDSVQAAVLAAAKAFAKGGAKVSESARPDFDLHEAHRTFIHLLRGATSSALSDEQFARQRDLAQKSTPGDDSYQAWMMHANTMPVREWHGWTEKRQQIRRAWTECFREWDLLLCPAAATAAF
;
A
#
# COMPACT_ATOMS: atom_id res chain seq x y z
N LYS A 1 2.77 -4.54 -2.69
CA LYS A 1 2.71 -5.61 -3.69
C LYS A 1 1.31 -6.15 -3.80
N PRO A 2 0.63 -6.05 -4.93
CA PRO A 2 -0.72 -6.56 -5.03
C PRO A 2 -0.69 -8.09 -4.96
N THR A 3 -1.33 -8.63 -3.96
CA THR A 3 -1.50 -10.05 -3.71
C THR A 3 -2.11 -10.80 -4.91
N PHE A 4 -3.00 -10.13 -5.64
CA PHE A 4 -3.79 -10.72 -6.71
C PHE A 4 -3.01 -11.32 -7.88
N ARG A 5 -1.74 -10.98 -8.09
CA ARG A 5 -1.02 -11.43 -9.27
C ARG A 5 0.44 -11.81 -9.02
N LEU A 6 1.02 -11.47 -7.89
CA LEU A 6 2.43 -11.72 -7.67
C LEU A 6 2.69 -12.82 -6.64
N CYS A 7 1.99 -12.80 -5.51
CA CYS A 7 2.10 -13.80 -4.46
C CYS A 7 0.70 -14.21 -4.04
N PRO A 8 0.29 -15.48 -4.18
CA PRO A 8 -1.03 -15.94 -3.78
C PRO A 8 -1.22 -15.84 -2.27
N SER A 9 -2.42 -15.47 -1.85
CA SER A 9 -2.79 -15.35 -0.44
C SER A 9 -3.77 -16.43 0.01
N ALA A 10 -4.25 -17.28 -0.89
CA ALA A 10 -5.17 -18.34 -0.56
C ALA A 10 -4.57 -19.29 0.49
N GLY A 11 -5.32 -19.56 1.54
CA GLY A 11 -4.87 -20.42 2.64
C GLY A 11 -3.87 -19.78 3.63
N HIS A 12 -3.38 -18.56 3.39
CA HIS A 12 -2.41 -17.91 4.27
C HIS A 12 -3.04 -17.35 5.56
N ASN A 13 -4.30 -16.93 5.50
CA ASN A 13 -5.01 -16.40 6.67
C ASN A 13 -5.70 -17.52 7.47
N LEU A 14 -5.67 -17.44 8.79
CA LEU A 14 -6.35 -18.35 9.70
C LEU A 14 -7.71 -17.77 10.15
N PRO A 15 -8.80 -18.56 10.18
CA PRO A 15 -8.94 -19.88 9.56
C PRO A 15 -8.72 -19.83 8.06
N PRO A 16 -8.38 -20.96 7.40
CA PRO A 16 -8.07 -20.98 5.98
C PRO A 16 -9.26 -20.47 5.16
N ASN A 17 -9.10 -19.31 4.55
CA ASN A 17 -10.08 -18.73 3.65
C ASN A 17 -9.56 -18.88 2.23
N LEU A 18 -10.35 -19.44 1.34
CA LEU A 18 -10.02 -19.57 -0.08
C LEU A 18 -10.17 -18.24 -0.83
N GLY A 19 -11.06 -17.38 -0.34
CA GLY A 19 -11.27 -16.05 -0.93
C GLY A 19 -10.07 -15.14 -0.72
N VAL A 20 -9.66 -14.47 -1.79
CA VAL A 20 -8.62 -13.44 -1.72
C VAL A 20 -9.15 -12.24 -0.96
N LYS A 21 -8.53 -11.89 0.15
CA LYS A 21 -8.88 -10.68 0.91
C LYS A 21 -8.30 -9.45 0.21
N ASP A 22 -9.16 -8.49 -0.09
CA ASP A 22 -8.71 -7.19 -0.58
C ASP A 22 -7.87 -6.47 0.48
N MET A 23 -6.98 -5.58 0.06
CA MET A 23 -6.02 -4.83 0.89
C MET A 23 -4.97 -5.69 1.60
N ALA A 24 -5.05 -7.03 1.56
CA ALA A 24 -4.01 -7.91 2.06
C ALA A 24 -2.92 -8.14 1.02
N VAL A 25 -1.66 -8.12 1.45
CA VAL A 25 -0.50 -8.39 0.59
C VAL A 25 0.44 -9.36 1.29
N ILE A 26 1.04 -10.25 0.50
CA ILE A 26 2.03 -11.22 0.94
C ILE A 26 3.40 -10.80 0.40
N GLY A 27 4.42 -10.93 1.23
CA GLY A 27 5.80 -10.67 0.83
C GLY A 27 6.77 -11.26 1.86
N PRO A 28 8.00 -11.58 1.43
CA PRO A 28 9.01 -12.13 2.32
C PRO A 28 9.61 -11.06 3.22
N LEU A 29 10.11 -11.49 4.39
CA LEU A 29 10.99 -10.75 5.27
C LEU A 29 12.30 -11.54 5.39
N ALA A 30 13.44 -10.87 5.26
CA ALA A 30 14.76 -11.51 5.40
C ALA A 30 15.82 -10.52 5.90
N ARG A 31 16.96 -11.03 6.32
CA ARG A 31 18.08 -10.22 6.82
C ARG A 31 19.02 -9.73 5.71
N SER A 32 18.93 -10.30 4.52
CA SER A 32 19.74 -9.88 3.36
C SER A 32 18.88 -9.67 2.13
N ALA A 33 19.37 -8.86 1.18
CA ALA A 33 18.73 -8.65 -0.10
C ALA A 33 18.73 -9.92 -0.96
N ASP A 34 19.75 -10.75 -0.85
CA ASP A 34 19.85 -12.02 -1.58
C ASP A 34 18.79 -13.01 -1.11
N ASP A 35 18.60 -13.15 0.21
CA ASP A 35 17.53 -13.99 0.77
C ASP A 35 16.15 -13.49 0.35
N LEU A 36 15.94 -12.15 0.31
CA LEU A 36 14.71 -11.57 -0.20
C LEU A 36 14.47 -11.91 -1.66
N ALA A 37 15.53 -11.90 -2.49
CA ALA A 37 15.43 -12.24 -3.91
C ALA A 37 15.04 -13.70 -4.10
N ILE A 38 15.69 -14.61 -3.36
CA ILE A 38 15.39 -16.05 -3.39
C ILE A 38 13.95 -16.29 -2.92
N ALA A 39 13.58 -15.77 -1.76
CA ALA A 39 12.24 -15.96 -1.21
C ALA A 39 11.16 -15.40 -2.15
N LEU A 40 11.40 -14.23 -2.76
CA LEU A 40 10.48 -13.64 -3.71
C LEU A 40 10.31 -14.50 -4.97
N GLN A 41 11.38 -15.07 -5.50
CA GLN A 41 11.31 -15.96 -6.66
C GLN A 41 10.46 -17.20 -6.37
N LEU A 42 10.56 -17.74 -5.16
CA LEU A 42 9.79 -18.92 -4.75
C LEU A 42 8.31 -18.63 -4.57
N ILE A 43 7.94 -17.48 -3.98
CA ILE A 43 6.54 -17.17 -3.67
C ILE A 43 5.83 -16.34 -4.74
N ALA A 44 6.56 -15.79 -5.73
CA ALA A 44 5.97 -15.02 -6.83
C ALA A 44 5.44 -15.97 -7.91
N GLN A 45 4.29 -16.57 -7.63
CA GLN A 45 3.61 -17.51 -8.50
C GLN A 45 2.13 -17.15 -8.58
N PRO A 46 1.43 -17.52 -9.66
CA PRO A 46 -0.02 -17.49 -9.69
C PRO A 46 -0.59 -18.48 -8.66
N ASN A 47 -1.85 -18.33 -8.30
CA ASN A 47 -2.53 -19.36 -7.53
C ASN A 47 -2.79 -20.59 -8.43
N GLU A 48 -3.12 -21.72 -7.81
CA GLU A 48 -3.37 -22.99 -8.51
C GLU A 48 -4.44 -22.88 -9.60
N MET A 49 -5.47 -22.06 -9.40
CA MET A 49 -6.53 -21.87 -10.38
C MET A 49 -6.09 -21.07 -11.62
N ASP A 50 -5.13 -20.15 -11.43
CA ASP A 50 -4.67 -19.23 -12.46
C ASP A 50 -3.39 -19.71 -13.17
N GLU A 51 -2.66 -20.69 -12.62
CA GLU A 51 -1.33 -21.12 -13.10
C GLU A 51 -1.33 -21.63 -14.55
N ARG A 52 -2.47 -22.12 -15.04
CA ARG A 52 -2.59 -22.59 -16.43
C ARG A 52 -2.53 -21.46 -17.46
N GLY A 53 -2.99 -20.26 -17.09
CA GLY A 53 -3.08 -19.11 -17.98
C GLY A 53 -2.13 -17.97 -17.65
N ILE A 54 -1.54 -17.97 -16.46
CA ILE A 54 -0.70 -16.85 -15.97
C ILE A 54 0.72 -17.35 -15.74
N ARG A 55 1.70 -16.55 -16.16
CA ARG A 55 3.12 -16.71 -15.82
C ARG A 55 3.62 -15.38 -15.26
N ILE A 56 4.32 -15.44 -14.13
CA ILE A 56 4.91 -14.27 -13.49
C ILE A 56 6.38 -14.21 -13.87
N ALA A 57 6.75 -13.15 -14.60
CA ALA A 57 8.13 -12.85 -14.93
C ALA A 57 8.57 -11.61 -14.13
N LEU A 58 9.52 -11.77 -13.24
CA LEU A 58 10.11 -10.65 -12.52
C LEU A 58 11.17 -9.98 -13.40
N ALA A 59 11.03 -8.68 -13.62
CA ALA A 59 12.05 -7.91 -14.31
C ALA A 59 13.35 -7.90 -13.52
N LYS A 60 14.49 -7.98 -14.21
CA LYS A 60 15.80 -7.80 -13.56
C LYS A 60 15.92 -6.36 -13.06
N PRO A 61 16.39 -6.14 -11.83
CA PRO A 61 16.61 -4.80 -11.32
C PRO A 61 17.76 -4.11 -12.04
N LYS A 62 17.73 -2.76 -12.08
CA LYS A 62 18.89 -1.98 -12.50
C LYS A 62 19.99 -2.11 -11.44
N ALA A 63 21.12 -2.72 -11.79
CA ALA A 63 22.25 -2.93 -10.87
C ALA A 63 23.15 -1.69 -10.71
N ASP A 64 23.15 -0.77 -11.68
CA ASP A 64 24.00 0.41 -11.68
C ASP A 64 23.28 1.58 -10.98
N VAL A 65 23.76 1.97 -9.82
CA VAL A 65 23.24 3.08 -9.03
C VAL A 65 23.22 4.40 -9.83
N LYS A 66 24.19 4.62 -10.70
CA LYS A 66 24.28 5.85 -11.51
C LYS A 66 23.11 6.01 -12.49
N LYS A 67 22.42 4.93 -12.80
CA LYS A 67 21.25 4.92 -13.70
C LYS A 67 19.92 5.04 -12.96
N LEU A 68 19.95 5.07 -11.63
CA LEU A 68 18.72 5.17 -10.83
C LEU A 68 18.22 6.62 -10.78
N LYS A 69 16.91 6.75 -10.88
CA LYS A 69 16.16 7.97 -10.58
C LYS A 69 15.29 7.70 -9.36
N ILE A 70 15.49 8.47 -8.30
CA ILE A 70 14.93 8.22 -6.98
C ILE A 70 14.11 9.43 -6.54
N ALA A 71 12.82 9.24 -6.34
CA ALA A 71 11.95 10.19 -5.66
C ALA A 71 12.07 10.02 -4.15
N VAL A 72 12.00 11.11 -3.38
CA VAL A 72 12.11 11.09 -1.91
C VAL A 72 10.92 11.79 -1.29
N LEU A 73 10.26 11.13 -0.35
CA LEU A 73 9.21 11.68 0.48
C LEU A 73 9.57 11.42 1.94
N THR A 74 9.79 12.47 2.73
CA THR A 74 10.20 12.32 4.15
C THR A 74 9.04 12.44 5.13
N SER A 75 8.02 13.21 4.77
CA SER A 75 6.83 13.43 5.60
C SER A 75 5.65 13.83 4.72
N ALA A 76 4.44 13.70 5.24
CA ALA A 76 3.21 14.16 4.60
C ALA A 76 2.25 14.72 5.66
N ALA A 77 1.39 15.66 5.29
CA ALA A 77 0.40 16.24 6.21
C ALA A 77 -0.57 15.20 6.79
N THR A 78 -0.79 14.10 6.06
CA THR A 78 -1.61 12.96 6.50
C THR A 78 -0.88 12.00 7.45
N ALA A 79 0.45 12.10 7.55
CA ALA A 79 1.31 11.27 8.40
C ALA A 79 2.62 12.04 8.66
N GLU A 80 2.58 12.96 9.59
CA GLU A 80 3.80 13.66 10.05
C GLU A 80 4.78 12.64 10.62
N THR A 81 6.04 12.80 10.25
CA THR A 81 7.10 11.82 10.54
C THR A 81 8.12 12.44 11.49
N ASP A 82 8.55 11.69 12.48
CA ASP A 82 9.60 12.11 13.43
C ASP A 82 10.90 12.49 12.70
N ASP A 83 11.59 13.51 13.22
CA ASP A 83 12.84 14.02 12.65
C ASP A 83 13.91 12.94 12.50
N SER A 84 14.00 12.00 13.45
CA SER A 84 14.95 10.90 13.40
C SER A 84 14.70 9.98 12.20
N VAL A 85 13.43 9.70 11.87
CA VAL A 85 13.03 8.89 10.73
C VAL A 85 13.26 9.65 9.43
N GLN A 86 12.90 10.94 9.39
CA GLN A 86 13.18 11.80 8.23
C GLN A 86 14.68 11.85 7.94
N ALA A 87 15.50 12.03 8.99
CA ALA A 87 16.96 12.07 8.87
C ALA A 87 17.52 10.77 8.27
N ALA A 88 16.98 9.61 8.67
CA ALA A 88 17.39 8.31 8.12
C ALA A 88 17.07 8.19 6.62
N VAL A 89 15.88 8.63 6.19
CA VAL A 89 15.49 8.65 4.77
C VAL A 89 16.40 9.58 3.97
N LEU A 90 16.67 10.78 4.51
CA LEU A 90 17.56 11.76 3.85
C LEU A 90 19.01 11.26 3.79
N ALA A 91 19.49 10.55 4.81
CA ALA A 91 20.82 9.95 4.80
C ALA A 91 20.94 8.90 3.69
N ALA A 92 19.93 8.05 3.52
CA ALA A 92 19.87 7.09 2.41
C ALA A 92 19.84 7.81 1.05
N ALA A 93 19.02 8.84 0.90
CA ALA A 93 18.94 9.66 -0.32
C ALA A 93 20.31 10.29 -0.69
N LYS A 94 21.01 10.85 0.30
CA LYS A 94 22.37 11.40 0.13
C LYS A 94 23.38 10.33 -0.27
N ALA A 95 23.30 9.12 0.30
CA ALA A 95 24.17 8.02 -0.07
C ALA A 95 23.97 7.60 -1.54
N PHE A 96 22.74 7.52 -2.01
CA PHE A 96 22.43 7.25 -3.42
C PHE A 96 22.92 8.37 -4.34
N ALA A 97 22.70 9.65 -3.97
CA ALA A 97 23.20 10.78 -4.74
C ALA A 97 24.73 10.78 -4.85
N LYS A 98 25.43 10.47 -3.75
CA LYS A 98 26.91 10.29 -3.73
C LYS A 98 27.34 9.13 -4.65
N GLY A 99 26.53 8.08 -4.75
CA GLY A 99 26.73 6.97 -5.70
C GLY A 99 26.44 7.32 -7.17
N GLY A 100 25.94 8.52 -7.44
CA GLY A 100 25.66 9.04 -8.78
C GLY A 100 24.21 8.89 -9.24
N ALA A 101 23.29 8.46 -8.38
CA ALA A 101 21.86 8.43 -8.71
C ALA A 101 21.28 9.83 -8.84
N LYS A 102 20.28 10.00 -9.72
CA LYS A 102 19.46 11.20 -9.76
C LYS A 102 18.43 11.15 -8.63
N VAL A 103 18.49 12.09 -7.70
CA VAL A 103 17.57 12.17 -6.55
C VAL A 103 16.72 13.41 -6.65
N SER A 104 15.42 13.31 -6.31
CA SER A 104 14.48 14.44 -6.27
C SER A 104 13.59 14.36 -5.04
N GLU A 105 13.56 15.44 -4.25
CA GLU A 105 12.64 15.61 -3.12
C GLU A 105 11.29 16.22 -3.55
N SER A 106 11.16 16.68 -4.78
CA SER A 106 9.94 17.28 -5.34
C SER A 106 9.14 16.33 -6.24
N ALA A 107 9.72 15.22 -6.69
CA ALA A 107 9.02 14.27 -7.54
C ALA A 107 7.86 13.60 -6.80
N ARG A 108 6.66 13.71 -7.36
CA ARG A 108 5.41 13.16 -6.79
C ARG A 108 4.53 12.60 -7.89
N PRO A 109 3.73 11.57 -7.62
CA PRO A 109 2.62 11.22 -8.47
C PRO A 109 1.55 12.30 -8.43
N ASP A 110 0.77 12.41 -9.49
CA ASP A 110 -0.29 13.40 -9.63
C ASP A 110 -1.59 12.91 -8.95
N PHE A 111 -1.66 13.02 -7.64
CA PHE A 111 -2.87 12.85 -6.84
C PHE A 111 -2.73 13.51 -5.46
N ASP A 112 -3.85 13.80 -4.84
CA ASP A 112 -3.92 14.32 -3.48
C ASP A 112 -3.69 13.22 -2.44
N LEU A 113 -2.73 13.44 -1.50
CA LEU A 113 -2.38 12.45 -0.47
C LEU A 113 -3.49 12.26 0.56
N HIS A 114 -4.29 13.28 0.85
CA HIS A 114 -5.41 13.18 1.78
C HIS A 114 -6.52 12.30 1.17
N GLU A 115 -6.88 12.52 -0.10
CA GLU A 115 -7.82 11.65 -0.82
C GLU A 115 -7.29 10.21 -0.97
N ALA A 116 -5.99 10.03 -1.15
CA ALA A 116 -5.39 8.71 -1.18
C ALA A 116 -5.50 7.99 0.17
N HIS A 117 -5.22 8.69 1.27
CA HIS A 117 -5.39 8.18 2.64
C HIS A 117 -6.85 7.83 2.93
N ARG A 118 -7.77 8.73 2.61
CA ARG A 118 -9.20 8.49 2.74
C ARG A 118 -9.65 7.25 1.96
N THR A 119 -9.20 7.12 0.70
CA THR A 119 -9.47 5.95 -0.14
C THR A 119 -8.92 4.67 0.50
N PHE A 120 -7.70 4.72 1.04
CA PHE A 120 -7.08 3.59 1.74
C PHE A 120 -7.92 3.16 2.95
N ILE A 121 -8.34 4.10 3.80
CA ILE A 121 -9.13 3.80 5.00
C ILE A 121 -10.48 3.18 4.65
N HIS A 122 -11.18 3.72 3.65
CA HIS A 122 -12.47 3.16 3.22
C HIS A 122 -12.32 1.73 2.70
N LEU A 123 -11.33 1.47 1.86
CA LEU A 123 -11.09 0.12 1.34
C LEU A 123 -10.58 -0.84 2.43
N LEU A 124 -9.68 -0.40 3.32
CA LEU A 124 -9.18 -1.23 4.41
C LEU A 124 -10.29 -1.64 5.36
N ARG A 125 -11.10 -0.69 5.82
CA ARG A 125 -12.18 -0.95 6.78
C ARG A 125 -13.30 -1.78 6.15
N GLY A 126 -13.69 -1.50 4.91
CA GLY A 126 -14.62 -2.34 4.19
C GLY A 126 -14.12 -3.77 4.03
N ALA A 127 -12.85 -3.95 3.64
CA ALA A 127 -12.26 -5.29 3.49
C ALA A 127 -12.14 -6.07 4.81
N THR A 128 -11.99 -5.39 5.95
CA THR A 128 -11.85 -6.00 7.28
C THR A 128 -13.16 -6.09 8.05
N SER A 129 -14.25 -5.48 7.56
CA SER A 129 -15.56 -5.45 8.25
C SER A 129 -16.15 -6.84 8.53
N SER A 130 -15.81 -7.83 7.71
CA SER A 130 -16.22 -9.22 7.92
C SER A 130 -15.68 -9.86 9.21
N ALA A 131 -14.72 -9.22 9.89
CA ALA A 131 -14.21 -9.66 11.19
C ALA A 131 -15.01 -9.08 12.38
N LEU A 132 -15.92 -8.14 12.13
CA LEU A 132 -16.80 -7.59 13.17
C LEU A 132 -17.89 -8.61 13.55
N SER A 133 -18.23 -8.66 14.84
CA SER A 133 -19.45 -9.37 15.26
C SER A 133 -20.71 -8.62 14.78
N ASP A 134 -21.86 -9.31 14.75
CA ASP A 134 -23.13 -8.69 14.36
C ASP A 134 -23.48 -7.49 15.24
N GLU A 135 -23.19 -7.56 16.54
CA GLU A 135 -23.38 -6.45 17.47
C GLU A 135 -22.46 -5.27 17.14
N GLN A 136 -21.17 -5.53 16.90
CA GLN A 136 -20.21 -4.50 16.53
C GLN A 136 -20.61 -3.84 15.20
N PHE A 137 -21.02 -4.64 14.21
CA PHE A 137 -21.47 -4.15 12.92
C PHE A 137 -22.72 -3.26 13.04
N ALA A 138 -23.73 -3.72 13.82
CA ALA A 138 -24.95 -2.95 14.09
C ALA A 138 -24.65 -1.62 14.78
N ARG A 139 -23.75 -1.62 15.77
CA ARG A 139 -23.30 -0.40 16.45
C ARG A 139 -22.60 0.57 15.51
N GLN A 140 -21.70 0.08 14.65
CA GLN A 140 -21.01 0.93 13.66
C GLN A 140 -21.99 1.55 12.69
N ARG A 141 -23.00 0.79 12.24
CA ARG A 141 -24.05 1.28 11.35
C ARG A 141 -24.88 2.38 12.00
N ASP A 142 -25.29 2.21 13.25
CA ASP A 142 -26.04 3.21 14.00
C ASP A 142 -25.24 4.51 14.17
N LEU A 143 -23.95 4.41 14.51
CA LEU A 143 -23.04 5.55 14.62
C LEU A 143 -22.85 6.25 13.27
N ALA A 144 -22.68 5.52 12.18
CA ALA A 144 -22.54 6.07 10.85
C ALA A 144 -23.79 6.86 10.42
N GLN A 145 -25.00 6.35 10.74
CA GLN A 145 -26.25 7.02 10.45
C GLN A 145 -26.46 8.31 11.26
N LYS A 146 -25.88 8.38 12.46
CA LYS A 146 -25.96 9.55 13.36
C LYS A 146 -24.82 10.54 13.18
N SER A 147 -23.83 10.22 12.34
CA SER A 147 -22.71 11.13 12.09
C SER A 147 -23.15 12.37 11.33
N THR A 148 -22.45 13.48 11.57
CA THR A 148 -22.72 14.75 10.87
C THR A 148 -22.45 14.61 9.37
N PRO A 149 -23.39 15.00 8.49
CA PRO A 149 -23.11 15.01 7.06
C PRO A 149 -21.87 15.85 6.72
N GLY A 150 -20.94 15.28 5.97
CA GLY A 150 -19.69 15.95 5.59
C GLY A 150 -18.58 15.92 6.66
N ASP A 151 -18.76 15.18 7.77
CA ASP A 151 -17.69 14.92 8.73
C ASP A 151 -16.53 14.19 8.04
N ASP A 152 -15.40 14.89 7.91
CA ASP A 152 -14.19 14.40 7.26
C ASP A 152 -13.14 13.88 8.26
N SER A 153 -13.58 13.54 9.47
CA SER A 153 -12.72 12.93 10.49
C SER A 153 -12.41 11.46 10.17
N TYR A 154 -11.24 11.02 10.61
CA TYR A 154 -10.84 9.60 10.52
C TYR A 154 -11.88 8.67 11.17
N GLN A 155 -12.51 9.08 12.26
CA GLN A 155 -13.51 8.30 12.95
C GLN A 155 -14.78 8.14 12.10
N ALA A 156 -15.25 9.20 11.45
CA ALA A 156 -16.37 9.16 10.53
C ALA A 156 -16.06 8.23 9.34
N TRP A 157 -14.87 8.34 8.76
CA TRP A 157 -14.46 7.44 7.67
C TRP A 157 -14.50 5.98 8.10
N MET A 158 -14.00 5.65 9.29
CA MET A 158 -14.01 4.26 9.78
C MET A 158 -15.43 3.72 9.94
N MET A 159 -16.34 4.49 10.56
CA MET A 159 -17.71 4.06 10.80
C MET A 159 -18.46 3.81 9.48
N HIS A 160 -18.36 4.75 8.54
CA HIS A 160 -18.96 4.62 7.22
C HIS A 160 -18.37 3.45 6.43
N ALA A 161 -17.05 3.32 6.44
CA ALA A 161 -16.36 2.28 5.70
C ALA A 161 -16.66 0.86 6.20
N ASN A 162 -16.80 0.67 7.52
CA ASN A 162 -17.14 -0.63 8.10
C ASN A 162 -18.52 -1.16 7.67
N THR A 163 -19.41 -0.26 7.26
CA THR A 163 -20.82 -0.58 6.96
C THR A 163 -21.26 -0.14 5.57
N MET A 164 -20.30 0.21 4.69
CA MET A 164 -20.61 0.72 3.37
C MET A 164 -21.31 -0.32 2.49
N PRO A 165 -22.27 0.11 1.65
CA PRO A 165 -22.85 -0.76 0.64
C PRO A 165 -21.84 -1.13 -0.45
N VAL A 166 -22.03 -2.29 -1.11
CA VAL A 166 -21.20 -2.73 -2.25
C VAL A 166 -21.12 -1.68 -3.36
N ARG A 167 -22.19 -0.95 -3.61
CA ARG A 167 -22.20 0.15 -4.59
C ARG A 167 -21.17 1.22 -4.28
N GLU A 168 -21.01 1.58 -3.02
CA GLU A 168 -20.03 2.57 -2.56
C GLU A 168 -18.61 1.99 -2.63
N TRP A 169 -18.43 0.74 -2.25
CA TRP A 169 -17.18 0.01 -2.42
C TRP A 169 -16.64 0.07 -3.85
N HIS A 170 -17.50 -0.04 -4.86
CA HIS A 170 -17.09 0.10 -6.25
C HIS A 170 -16.54 1.50 -6.55
N GLY A 171 -17.15 2.56 -5.99
CA GLY A 171 -16.65 3.93 -6.13
C GLY A 171 -15.25 4.12 -5.55
N TRP A 172 -15.00 3.59 -4.35
CA TRP A 172 -13.66 3.62 -3.72
C TRP A 172 -12.65 2.77 -4.48
N THR A 173 -13.09 1.64 -5.04
CA THR A 173 -12.24 0.79 -5.89
C THR A 173 -11.80 1.55 -7.15
N GLU A 174 -12.69 2.33 -7.78
CA GLU A 174 -12.36 3.17 -8.94
C GLU A 174 -11.35 4.26 -8.57
N LYS A 175 -11.53 4.97 -7.45
CA LYS A 175 -10.55 5.93 -6.93
C LYS A 175 -9.17 5.28 -6.72
N ARG A 176 -9.13 4.07 -6.16
CA ARG A 176 -7.87 3.31 -6.04
C ARG A 176 -7.21 3.05 -7.40
N GLN A 177 -7.97 2.75 -8.46
CA GLN A 177 -7.39 2.54 -9.79
C GLN A 177 -6.83 3.84 -10.36
N GLN A 178 -7.47 4.98 -10.12
CA GLN A 178 -6.94 6.28 -10.52
C GLN A 178 -5.61 6.59 -9.82
N ILE A 179 -5.52 6.37 -8.50
CA ILE A 179 -4.27 6.50 -7.73
C ILE A 179 -3.18 5.56 -8.26
N ARG A 180 -3.53 4.29 -8.54
CA ARG A 180 -2.59 3.33 -9.12
C ARG A 180 -2.09 3.76 -10.50
N ARG A 181 -2.96 4.36 -11.32
CA ARG A 181 -2.55 4.92 -12.61
C ARG A 181 -1.56 6.06 -12.44
N ALA A 182 -1.81 6.99 -11.53
CA ALA A 182 -0.88 8.09 -11.24
C ALA A 182 0.49 7.57 -10.75
N TRP A 183 0.52 6.52 -9.91
CA TRP A 183 1.78 5.83 -9.57
C TRP A 183 2.46 5.20 -10.78
N THR A 184 1.70 4.58 -11.69
CA THR A 184 2.27 3.98 -12.91
C THR A 184 2.94 5.05 -13.77
N GLU A 185 2.31 6.20 -13.95
CA GLU A 185 2.91 7.33 -14.69
C GLU A 185 4.16 7.85 -13.97
N CYS A 186 4.13 8.03 -12.67
CA CYS A 186 5.28 8.44 -11.88
C CYS A 186 6.46 7.47 -12.06
N PHE A 187 6.22 6.16 -11.99
CA PHE A 187 7.24 5.12 -12.16
C PHE A 187 7.67 4.85 -13.62
N ARG A 188 7.13 5.56 -14.59
CA ARG A 188 7.72 5.63 -15.94
C ARG A 188 8.97 6.52 -15.96
N GLU A 189 8.99 7.53 -15.13
CA GLU A 189 10.10 8.46 -15.01
C GLU A 189 11.07 8.10 -13.89
N TRP A 190 10.55 7.63 -12.75
CA TRP A 190 11.29 7.33 -11.53
C TRP A 190 11.39 5.82 -11.31
N ASP A 191 12.53 5.35 -10.84
CA ASP A 191 12.75 3.92 -10.60
C ASP A 191 12.36 3.51 -9.17
N LEU A 192 12.53 4.40 -8.20
CA LEU A 192 12.32 4.14 -6.77
C LEU A 192 11.66 5.34 -6.10
N LEU A 193 10.92 5.04 -5.02
CA LEU A 193 10.52 6.01 -4.01
C LEU A 193 11.17 5.62 -2.68
N LEU A 194 11.92 6.54 -2.08
CA LEU A 194 12.36 6.47 -0.69
C LEU A 194 11.34 7.20 0.18
N CYS A 195 10.76 6.51 1.13
CA CYS A 195 9.83 7.09 2.08
C CYS A 195 9.94 6.37 3.44
N PRO A 196 9.46 6.99 4.53
CA PRO A 196 9.34 6.33 5.82
C PRO A 196 8.48 5.06 5.73
N ALA A 197 8.88 4.00 6.42
CA ALA A 197 8.06 2.80 6.59
C ALA A 197 7.00 3.00 7.68
N ALA A 198 7.30 3.84 8.68
CA ALA A 198 6.41 4.25 9.76
C ALA A 198 6.73 5.71 10.14
N ALA A 199 5.77 6.39 10.75
CA ALA A 199 5.93 7.79 11.15
C ALA A 199 6.91 7.97 12.33
N THR A 200 7.04 6.95 13.17
CA THR A 200 7.89 6.96 14.38
C THR A 200 8.83 5.76 14.38
N ALA A 201 9.87 5.83 15.20
CA ALA A 201 10.66 4.66 15.54
C ALA A 201 9.82 3.62 16.31
N ALA A 202 10.30 2.38 16.33
CA ALA A 202 9.69 1.34 17.17
C ALA A 202 9.80 1.71 18.66
N PHE A 203 8.78 1.35 19.42
CA PHE A 203 8.71 1.50 20.87
C PHE A 203 9.37 0.34 21.59
#